data_a5669f0186495be8c81b5b6339df20f7
#
_entry.id   a5669f0186495be8c81b5b6339df20f7
#
_cell.length_a   1.000
_cell.length_b   1.000
_cell.length_c   1.000
_cell.angle_alpha   90.00
_cell.angle_beta   90.00
_cell.angle_gamma   90.00
#
_symmetry.space_group_name_H-M   'P 1'
#
loop_
_entity.id
_entity.type
_entity.pdbx_description
1 polymer ?
#
loop_
_entity_poly.entity_id
_entity_poly.type
_entity_poly.pdbx_seq_one_letter_code
_entity_poly.pdbx_strand_id
1 'polypeptide(L)'
;VNAQPYVWRAAYSRELVEREYLRFAENVQFAEDVVFQFESYPLSAKTVVAPDKLYHYVMQGKSLTHTFNAGAKRMDKVGAHLLVLYEVLERWGRRGLLDLCPGDLVTWFLDLVVFDLARLDVENYAAAVASVKGEFWQYFGSSWTDLPSAIAVRNVARKIAAGAGVSLIDVVRLYLSTRGLKACIERFV
;
A
#
# COMPACT_ATOMS: atom_id res chain seq x y z
N VAL A 1 -14.92 4.71 8.00
CA VAL A 1 -14.47 3.61 8.85
C VAL A 1 -13.12 3.18 8.32
N ASN A 2 -12.07 3.34 9.13
CA ASN A 2 -10.71 2.96 8.74
C ASN A 2 -10.51 1.47 9.01
N ALA A 3 -10.91 0.62 8.06
CA ALA A 3 -10.72 -0.82 8.14
C ALA A 3 -9.25 -1.13 7.87
N GLN A 4 -8.52 -1.57 8.89
CA GLN A 4 -7.14 -2.02 8.72
C GLN A 4 -7.15 -3.36 7.96
N PRO A 5 -6.24 -3.54 6.98
CA PRO A 5 -6.25 -4.70 6.08
C PRO A 5 -5.63 -5.95 6.74
N TYR A 6 -6.16 -6.34 7.90
CA TYR A 6 -5.74 -7.55 8.58
C TYR A 6 -6.75 -8.67 8.37
N VAL A 7 -6.40 -9.71 7.67
CA VAL A 7 -7.27 -10.83 7.33
C VAL A 7 -7.88 -11.53 8.56
N TRP A 8 -7.16 -11.55 9.67
CA TRP A 8 -7.63 -12.14 10.93
C TRP A 8 -8.73 -11.32 11.64
N ARG A 9 -9.05 -10.11 11.13
CA ARG A 9 -10.18 -9.27 11.58
C ARG A 9 -11.43 -9.42 10.71
N ALA A 10 -11.39 -10.28 9.71
CA ALA A 10 -12.47 -10.42 8.74
C ALA A 10 -12.92 -11.87 8.65
N ALA A 11 -14.19 -12.08 8.38
CA ALA A 11 -14.77 -13.35 7.98
C ALA A 11 -15.31 -13.21 6.55
N TYR A 12 -15.04 -14.19 5.72
CA TYR A 12 -15.43 -14.22 4.31
C TYR A 12 -16.43 -15.34 4.07
N SER A 13 -17.47 -15.09 3.27
CA SER A 13 -18.35 -16.19 2.86
C SER A 13 -17.56 -17.15 1.97
N ARG A 14 -17.76 -18.45 2.17
CA ARG A 14 -17.17 -19.49 1.32
C ARG A 14 -17.56 -19.29 -0.13
N GLU A 15 -18.83 -18.96 -0.39
CA GLU A 15 -19.35 -18.70 -1.73
C GLU A 15 -18.57 -17.57 -2.44
N LEU A 16 -18.27 -16.46 -1.77
CA LEU A 16 -17.42 -15.39 -2.34
C LEU A 16 -16.03 -15.93 -2.69
N VAL A 17 -15.39 -16.61 -1.74
CA VAL A 17 -14.01 -17.12 -1.90
C VAL A 17 -13.93 -18.13 -3.06
N GLU A 18 -14.91 -19.01 -3.18
CA GLU A 18 -14.92 -20.05 -4.23
C GLU A 18 -15.32 -19.47 -5.59
N ARG A 19 -16.39 -18.66 -5.66
CA ARG A 19 -16.87 -18.04 -6.90
C ARG A 19 -15.82 -17.14 -7.54
N GLU A 20 -15.13 -16.33 -6.74
CA GLU A 20 -14.15 -15.40 -7.23
C GLU A 20 -12.72 -15.97 -7.26
N TYR A 21 -12.54 -17.23 -6.88
CA TYR A 21 -11.22 -17.87 -6.79
C TYR A 21 -10.21 -17.06 -5.99
N LEU A 22 -10.65 -16.46 -4.86
CA LEU A 22 -9.78 -15.66 -4.01
C LEU A 22 -8.73 -16.55 -3.37
N ARG A 23 -7.46 -16.19 -3.54
CA ARG A 23 -6.31 -16.90 -2.97
C ARG A 23 -5.27 -15.91 -2.47
N PHE A 24 -4.56 -16.29 -1.41
CA PHE A 24 -3.38 -15.54 -0.98
C PHE A 24 -2.32 -15.55 -2.09
N ALA A 25 -1.54 -14.47 -2.18
CA ALA A 25 -0.41 -14.39 -3.10
C ALA A 25 0.77 -15.17 -2.50
N GLU A 26 1.10 -16.34 -3.07
CA GLU A 26 2.13 -17.24 -2.54
C GLU A 26 3.55 -16.66 -2.67
N ASN A 27 3.76 -15.75 -3.62
CA ASN A 27 5.01 -15.03 -3.85
C ASN A 27 5.19 -13.81 -2.94
N VAL A 28 4.16 -13.38 -2.21
CA VAL A 28 4.20 -12.25 -1.27
C VAL A 28 4.38 -12.78 0.14
N GLN A 29 5.60 -12.66 0.67
CA GLN A 29 5.93 -13.13 2.02
C GLN A 29 5.57 -12.16 3.14
N PHE A 30 5.30 -10.89 2.80
CA PHE A 30 4.96 -9.83 3.73
C PHE A 30 3.78 -9.02 3.21
N ALA A 31 2.75 -8.84 4.02
CA ALA A 31 1.50 -8.16 3.68
C ALA A 31 0.67 -8.86 2.58
N GLU A 32 0.73 -10.18 2.52
CA GLU A 32 -0.12 -11.03 1.67
C GLU A 32 -1.62 -10.86 1.98
N ASP A 33 -1.93 -10.53 3.22
CA ASP A 33 -3.28 -10.19 3.69
C ASP A 33 -3.81 -8.89 3.06
N VAL A 34 -2.94 -7.93 2.79
CA VAL A 34 -3.30 -6.70 2.09
C VAL A 34 -3.75 -7.01 0.66
N VAL A 35 -2.98 -7.82 -0.08
CA VAL A 35 -3.33 -8.24 -1.45
C VAL A 35 -4.69 -8.94 -1.47
N PHE A 36 -4.90 -9.89 -0.56
CA PHE A 36 -6.15 -10.64 -0.45
C PHE A 36 -7.35 -9.72 -0.18
N GLN A 37 -7.20 -8.75 0.72
CA GLN A 37 -8.28 -7.83 1.05
C GLN A 37 -8.56 -6.81 -0.04
N PHE A 38 -7.54 -6.28 -0.70
CA PHE A 38 -7.71 -5.40 -1.85
C PHE A 38 -8.50 -6.08 -2.98
N GLU A 39 -8.35 -7.39 -3.14
CA GLU A 39 -9.10 -8.16 -4.12
C GLU A 39 -10.52 -8.50 -3.63
N SER A 40 -10.68 -8.89 -2.37
CA SER A 40 -11.96 -9.38 -1.84
C SER A 40 -13.00 -8.28 -1.61
N TYR A 41 -12.59 -7.08 -1.17
CA TYR A 41 -13.54 -6.00 -0.87
C TYR A 41 -14.35 -5.52 -2.10
N PRO A 42 -13.74 -5.17 -3.24
CA PRO A 42 -14.49 -4.71 -4.39
C PRO A 42 -15.39 -5.78 -5.01
N LEU A 43 -15.09 -7.06 -4.78
CA LEU A 43 -15.87 -8.20 -5.28
C LEU A 43 -17.00 -8.62 -4.33
N SER A 44 -17.01 -8.06 -3.12
CA SER A 44 -18.03 -8.35 -2.12
C SER A 44 -19.30 -7.54 -2.39
N ALA A 45 -20.42 -8.21 -2.60
CA ALA A 45 -21.73 -7.57 -2.75
C ALA A 45 -22.17 -6.84 -1.47
N LYS A 46 -21.68 -7.27 -0.31
CA LYS A 46 -22.02 -6.68 0.99
C LYS A 46 -20.88 -6.87 1.98
N THR A 47 -20.39 -5.76 2.52
CA THR A 47 -19.43 -5.75 3.64
C THR A 47 -20.11 -5.19 4.88
N VAL A 48 -19.98 -5.88 6.01
CA VAL A 48 -20.54 -5.48 7.30
C VAL A 48 -19.39 -5.27 8.27
N VAL A 49 -19.42 -4.16 8.99
CA VAL A 49 -18.47 -3.86 10.07
C VAL A 49 -19.16 -4.12 11.41
N ALA A 50 -18.63 -5.08 12.18
CA ALA A 50 -19.10 -5.35 13.53
C ALA A 50 -18.29 -4.53 14.54
N PRO A 51 -18.95 -3.90 15.55
CA PRO A 51 -18.26 -3.13 16.59
C PRO A 51 -17.63 -4.02 17.67
N ASP A 52 -17.90 -5.32 17.63
CA ASP A 52 -17.47 -6.26 18.66
C ASP A 52 -15.98 -6.53 18.59
N LYS A 53 -15.36 -6.64 19.76
CA LYS A 53 -13.93 -6.99 19.88
C LYS A 53 -13.77 -8.50 19.97
N LEU A 54 -13.84 -9.16 18.84
CA LEU A 54 -13.83 -10.63 18.75
C LEU A 54 -12.43 -11.26 18.64
N TYR A 55 -11.38 -10.43 18.53
CA TYR A 55 -10.01 -10.91 18.37
C TYR A 55 -9.04 -10.21 19.31
N HIS A 56 -8.17 -10.99 19.95
CA HIS A 56 -7.08 -10.51 20.78
C HIS A 56 -5.75 -10.70 20.04
N TYR A 57 -5.17 -9.59 19.60
CA TYR A 57 -3.85 -9.62 18.98
C TYR A 57 -2.75 -9.59 20.05
N VAL A 58 -2.02 -10.70 20.18
CA VAL A 58 -0.89 -10.81 21.12
C VAL A 58 0.39 -10.36 20.42
N MET A 59 0.97 -9.27 20.90
CA MET A 59 2.26 -8.77 20.40
C MET A 59 3.38 -9.72 20.82
N GLN A 60 4.04 -10.31 19.84
CA GLN A 60 5.19 -11.20 20.06
C GLN A 60 6.45 -10.58 19.46
N GLY A 61 7.54 -10.51 20.24
CA GLY A 61 8.82 -9.94 19.81
C GLY A 61 9.52 -10.68 18.66
N LYS A 62 9.06 -11.89 18.32
CA LYS A 62 9.56 -12.71 17.19
C LYS A 62 8.54 -12.84 16.05
N SER A 63 7.52 -11.97 15.98
CA SER A 63 6.59 -12.00 14.86
C SER A 63 7.30 -11.61 13.54
N LEU A 64 6.79 -12.10 12.40
CA LEU A 64 7.33 -11.75 11.08
C LEU A 64 7.37 -10.23 10.89
N THR A 65 6.31 -9.53 11.27
CA THR A 65 6.23 -8.06 11.19
C THR A 65 7.32 -7.39 12.03
N HIS A 66 7.55 -7.86 13.26
CA HIS A 66 8.58 -7.30 14.12
C HIS A 66 9.99 -7.58 13.57
N THR A 67 10.25 -8.80 13.13
CA THR A 67 11.55 -9.20 12.55
C THR A 67 11.82 -8.43 11.27
N PHE A 68 10.84 -8.29 10.39
CA PHE A 68 10.95 -7.53 9.15
C PHE A 68 11.21 -6.03 9.44
N ASN A 69 10.48 -5.43 10.38
CA ASN A 69 10.67 -4.02 10.74
C ASN A 69 12.00 -3.74 11.44
N ALA A 70 12.50 -4.67 12.24
CA ALA A 70 13.74 -4.51 12.99
C ALA A 70 15.01 -4.87 12.21
N GLY A 71 14.95 -5.88 11.32
CA GLY A 71 16.12 -6.48 10.69
C GLY A 71 16.30 -6.22 9.20
N ALA A 72 15.21 -5.96 8.46
CA ALA A 72 15.31 -5.79 7.03
C ALA A 72 15.98 -4.47 6.64
N LYS A 73 16.87 -4.51 5.65
CA LYS A 73 17.39 -3.29 5.02
C LYS A 73 16.25 -2.48 4.41
N ARG A 74 16.43 -1.19 4.29
CA ARG A 74 15.38 -0.29 3.79
C ARG A 74 14.95 -0.63 2.36
N MET A 75 15.91 -1.01 1.53
CA MET A 75 15.61 -1.44 0.17
C MET A 75 14.78 -2.74 0.13
N ASP A 76 15.02 -3.69 1.05
CA ASP A 76 14.25 -4.92 1.15
C ASP A 76 12.77 -4.61 1.51
N LYS A 77 12.55 -3.60 2.37
CA LYS A 77 11.19 -3.14 2.70
C LYS A 77 10.48 -2.52 1.50
N VAL A 78 11.18 -1.66 0.76
CA VAL A 78 10.63 -1.06 -0.47
C VAL A 78 10.35 -2.15 -1.50
N GLY A 79 11.24 -3.12 -1.67
CA GLY A 79 11.05 -4.27 -2.56
C GLY A 79 9.83 -5.11 -2.19
N ALA A 80 9.63 -5.40 -0.91
CA ALA A 80 8.44 -6.12 -0.45
C ALA A 80 7.14 -5.35 -0.73
N HIS A 81 7.15 -4.02 -0.51
CA HIS A 81 5.98 -3.18 -0.82
C HIS A 81 5.73 -3.06 -2.33
N LEU A 82 6.78 -3.02 -3.15
CA LEU A 82 6.65 -3.05 -4.61
C LEU A 82 5.99 -4.35 -5.09
N LEU A 83 6.34 -5.48 -4.49
CA LEU A 83 5.72 -6.76 -4.82
C LEU A 83 4.22 -6.77 -4.46
N VAL A 84 3.85 -6.19 -3.32
CA VAL A 84 2.43 -6.00 -2.96
C VAL A 84 1.72 -5.11 -3.97
N LEU A 85 2.32 -4.00 -4.39
CA LEU A 85 1.76 -3.12 -5.43
C LEU A 85 1.53 -3.88 -6.73
N TYR A 86 2.55 -4.58 -7.21
CA TYR A 86 2.47 -5.38 -8.43
C TYR A 86 1.29 -6.37 -8.38
N GLU A 87 1.20 -7.15 -7.32
CA GLU A 87 0.11 -8.12 -7.14
C GLU A 87 -1.28 -7.45 -7.10
N VAL A 88 -1.41 -6.33 -6.42
CA VAL A 88 -2.68 -5.58 -6.37
C VAL A 88 -3.05 -5.06 -7.75
N LEU A 89 -2.13 -4.39 -8.46
CA LEU A 89 -2.40 -3.82 -9.78
C LEU A 89 -2.69 -4.90 -10.82
N GLU A 90 -1.93 -6.01 -10.81
CA GLU A 90 -2.14 -7.12 -11.72
C GLU A 90 -3.51 -7.79 -11.52
N ARG A 91 -3.88 -8.08 -10.26
CA ARG A 91 -5.18 -8.70 -9.93
C ARG A 91 -6.34 -7.76 -10.28
N TRP A 92 -6.22 -6.49 -9.96
CA TRP A 92 -7.22 -5.49 -10.31
C TRP A 92 -7.32 -5.26 -11.82
N GLY A 93 -6.19 -5.26 -12.53
CA GLY A 93 -6.16 -5.17 -13.99
C GLY A 93 -6.89 -6.32 -14.66
N ARG A 94 -6.61 -7.56 -14.23
CA ARG A 94 -7.29 -8.76 -14.74
C ARG A 94 -8.81 -8.76 -14.49
N ARG A 95 -9.27 -8.09 -13.46
CA ARG A 95 -10.68 -8.01 -13.08
C ARG A 95 -11.39 -6.75 -13.56
N GLY A 96 -10.71 -5.84 -14.23
CA GLY A 96 -11.29 -4.57 -14.69
C GLY A 96 -11.66 -3.61 -13.55
N LEU A 97 -10.95 -3.69 -12.41
CA LEU A 97 -11.25 -2.91 -11.20
C LEU A 97 -10.44 -1.61 -11.09
N LEU A 98 -9.45 -1.38 -11.96
CA LEU A 98 -8.51 -0.26 -11.85
C LEU A 98 -9.19 1.11 -11.88
N ASP A 99 -10.32 1.23 -12.59
CA ASP A 99 -11.06 2.49 -12.71
C ASP A 99 -11.94 2.82 -11.49
N LEU A 100 -12.07 1.90 -10.52
CA LEU A 100 -12.89 2.14 -9.34
C LEU A 100 -12.37 3.28 -8.47
N CYS A 101 -11.07 3.29 -8.18
CA CYS A 101 -10.44 4.30 -7.34
C CYS A 101 -8.93 4.47 -7.63
N PRO A 102 -8.53 4.80 -8.87
CA PRO A 102 -7.13 4.83 -9.26
C PRO A 102 -6.30 5.82 -8.44
N GLY A 103 -6.88 6.98 -8.09
CA GLY A 103 -6.21 7.98 -7.25
C GLY A 103 -5.96 7.51 -5.82
N ASP A 104 -6.88 6.71 -5.27
CA ASP A 104 -6.73 6.13 -3.93
C ASP A 104 -5.67 5.02 -3.93
N LEU A 105 -5.57 4.21 -4.99
CA LEU A 105 -4.51 3.22 -5.15
C LEU A 105 -3.12 3.87 -5.18
N VAL A 106 -2.94 4.91 -5.98
CA VAL A 106 -1.68 5.67 -6.03
C VAL A 106 -1.38 6.30 -4.67
N THR A 107 -2.38 6.92 -4.04
CA THR A 107 -2.24 7.54 -2.72
C THR A 107 -1.84 6.53 -1.66
N TRP A 108 -2.53 5.39 -1.60
CA TRP A 108 -2.25 4.32 -0.65
C TRP A 108 -0.81 3.83 -0.77
N PHE A 109 -0.36 3.55 -1.99
CA PHE A 109 0.98 3.02 -2.18
C PHE A 109 2.07 4.05 -1.86
N LEU A 110 1.90 5.30 -2.30
CA LEU A 110 2.85 6.36 -1.97
C LEU A 110 2.92 6.62 -0.46
N ASP A 111 1.79 6.60 0.24
CA ASP A 111 1.73 6.71 1.69
C ASP A 111 2.47 5.54 2.40
N LEU A 112 2.46 4.35 1.79
CA LEU A 112 3.15 3.18 2.32
C LEU A 112 4.68 3.29 2.19
N VAL A 113 5.19 3.75 1.04
CA VAL A 113 6.63 3.66 0.72
C VAL A 113 7.41 4.97 0.90
N VAL A 114 6.75 6.11 0.89
CA VAL A 114 7.40 7.44 0.80
C VAL A 114 8.44 7.68 1.90
N PHE A 115 8.18 7.19 3.12
CA PHE A 115 9.09 7.35 4.25
C PHE A 115 10.40 6.59 4.05
N ASP A 116 10.33 5.37 3.53
CA ASP A 116 11.51 4.57 3.25
C ASP A 116 12.23 5.08 2.00
N LEU A 117 11.50 5.49 0.94
CA LEU A 117 12.08 6.13 -0.23
C LEU A 117 12.92 7.36 0.11
N ALA A 118 12.38 8.28 0.93
CA ALA A 118 13.07 9.51 1.33
C ALA A 118 14.38 9.29 2.12
N ARG A 119 14.68 8.04 2.48
CA ARG A 119 15.84 7.65 3.31
C ARG A 119 16.74 6.63 2.64
N LEU A 120 16.50 6.30 1.37
CA LEU A 120 17.41 5.49 0.56
C LEU A 120 18.63 6.33 0.16
N ASP A 121 19.75 5.65 -0.06
CA ASP A 121 20.88 6.22 -0.78
C ASP A 121 20.52 6.47 -2.26
N VAL A 122 21.36 7.20 -2.97
CA VAL A 122 21.07 7.67 -4.32
C VAL A 122 20.84 6.54 -5.31
N GLU A 123 21.64 5.47 -5.24
CA GLU A 123 21.56 4.33 -6.16
C GLU A 123 20.27 3.53 -5.94
N ASN A 124 20.01 3.15 -4.69
CA ASN A 124 18.80 2.42 -4.31
C ASN A 124 17.54 3.26 -4.56
N TYR A 125 17.60 4.58 -4.32
CA TYR A 125 16.50 5.50 -4.62
C TYR A 125 16.17 5.49 -6.12
N ALA A 126 17.17 5.62 -6.99
CA ALA A 126 16.95 5.62 -8.43
C ALA A 126 16.30 4.32 -8.92
N ALA A 127 16.78 3.16 -8.43
CA ALA A 127 16.20 1.85 -8.75
C ALA A 127 14.74 1.72 -8.26
N ALA A 128 14.47 2.10 -7.01
CA ALA A 128 13.14 2.02 -6.43
C ALA A 128 12.14 2.93 -7.17
N VAL A 129 12.54 4.16 -7.48
CA VAL A 129 11.72 5.13 -8.20
C VAL A 129 11.43 4.67 -9.63
N ALA A 130 12.42 4.06 -10.32
CA ALA A 130 12.20 3.50 -11.65
C ALA A 130 11.13 2.40 -11.62
N SER A 131 11.16 1.52 -10.61
CA SER A 131 10.16 0.47 -10.43
C SER A 131 8.77 1.05 -10.14
N VAL A 132 8.64 1.97 -9.19
CA VAL A 132 7.35 2.64 -8.87
C VAL A 132 6.76 3.32 -10.11
N LYS A 133 7.60 4.06 -10.83
CA LYS A 133 7.18 4.75 -12.06
C LYS A 133 6.75 3.76 -13.14
N GLY A 134 7.49 2.66 -13.32
CA GLY A 134 7.19 1.62 -14.30
C GLY A 134 5.83 0.99 -14.07
N GLU A 135 5.56 0.57 -12.83
CA GLU A 135 4.28 -0.04 -12.44
C GLU A 135 3.10 0.91 -12.67
N PHE A 136 3.17 2.14 -12.17
CA PHE A 136 2.08 3.09 -12.38
C PHE A 136 1.89 3.49 -13.83
N TRP A 137 2.98 3.62 -14.58
CA TRP A 137 2.89 3.93 -16.01
C TRP A 137 2.21 2.80 -16.80
N GLN A 138 2.53 1.54 -16.48
CA GLN A 138 1.95 0.37 -17.15
C GLN A 138 0.43 0.33 -17.02
N TYR A 139 -0.12 0.65 -15.85
CA TYR A 139 -1.55 0.52 -15.59
C TYR A 139 -2.35 1.83 -15.78
N PHE A 140 -1.75 3.00 -15.60
CA PHE A 140 -2.44 4.29 -15.63
C PHE A 140 -1.89 5.28 -16.66
N GLY A 141 -0.85 4.90 -17.42
CA GLY A 141 -0.23 5.78 -18.41
C GLY A 141 0.46 7.00 -17.80
N SER A 142 0.68 8.04 -18.61
CA SER A 142 1.40 9.26 -18.19
C SER A 142 0.64 10.11 -17.16
N SER A 143 -0.66 9.96 -17.04
CA SER A 143 -1.52 10.76 -16.16
C SER A 143 -1.55 10.27 -14.71
N TRP A 144 -0.86 9.18 -14.38
CA TRP A 144 -0.89 8.60 -13.03
C TRP A 144 -0.55 9.60 -11.91
N THR A 145 0.28 10.61 -12.20
CA THR A 145 0.67 11.64 -11.23
C THR A 145 -0.46 12.60 -10.86
N ASP A 146 -1.50 12.68 -11.67
CA ASP A 146 -2.63 13.59 -11.49
C ASP A 146 -3.85 12.89 -10.85
N LEU A 147 -3.82 11.56 -10.76
CA LEU A 147 -4.89 10.74 -10.18
C LEU A 147 -5.16 11.03 -8.69
N PRO A 148 -4.14 11.20 -7.80
CA PRO A 148 -4.41 11.48 -6.39
C PRO A 148 -5.17 12.79 -6.19
N SER A 149 -6.16 12.80 -5.30
CA SER A 149 -6.93 14.01 -4.98
C SER A 149 -6.11 15.05 -4.20
N ALA A 150 -5.25 14.60 -3.28
CA ALA A 150 -4.46 15.47 -2.42
C ALA A 150 -3.25 16.06 -3.15
N ILE A 151 -3.09 17.40 -3.06
CA ILE A 151 -1.97 18.14 -3.71
C ILE A 151 -0.61 17.62 -3.23
N ALA A 152 -0.45 17.33 -1.94
CA ALA A 152 0.81 16.83 -1.41
C ALA A 152 1.21 15.48 -2.02
N VAL A 153 0.24 14.60 -2.25
CA VAL A 153 0.47 13.29 -2.89
C VAL A 153 0.83 13.47 -4.37
N ARG A 154 0.11 14.33 -5.10
CA ARG A 154 0.47 14.68 -6.50
C ARG A 154 1.89 15.24 -6.63
N ASN A 155 2.31 16.07 -5.69
CA ASN A 155 3.66 16.64 -5.70
C ASN A 155 4.73 15.55 -5.52
N VAL A 156 4.51 14.58 -4.63
CA VAL A 156 5.38 13.42 -4.47
C VAL A 156 5.37 12.55 -5.74
N ALA A 157 4.20 12.26 -6.29
CA ALA A 157 4.04 11.49 -7.53
C ALA A 157 4.82 12.13 -8.69
N ARG A 158 4.72 13.45 -8.87
CA ARG A 158 5.45 14.19 -9.91
C ARG A 158 6.96 14.19 -9.71
N LYS A 159 7.44 14.28 -8.45
CA LYS A 159 8.87 14.13 -8.13
C LYS A 159 9.38 12.75 -8.52
N ILE A 160 8.66 11.70 -8.16
CA ILE A 160 8.98 10.32 -8.52
C ILE A 160 8.98 10.14 -10.05
N ALA A 161 7.98 10.65 -10.75
CA ALA A 161 7.90 10.58 -12.22
C ALA A 161 9.07 11.29 -12.91
N ALA A 162 9.54 12.40 -12.33
CA ALA A 162 10.70 13.16 -12.81
C ALA A 162 12.07 12.58 -12.37
N GLY A 163 12.09 11.52 -11.54
CA GLY A 163 13.32 11.03 -10.93
C GLY A 163 13.97 11.96 -9.91
N ALA A 164 13.21 12.95 -9.42
CA ALA A 164 13.67 13.91 -8.43
C ALA A 164 13.58 13.35 -7.00
N GLY A 165 14.51 13.76 -6.12
CA GLY A 165 14.54 13.30 -4.73
C GLY A 165 13.29 13.69 -3.95
N VAL A 166 12.77 12.74 -3.17
CA VAL A 166 11.70 12.97 -2.18
C VAL A 166 12.35 13.28 -0.84
N SER A 167 11.99 14.40 -0.23
CA SER A 167 12.54 14.85 1.06
C SER A 167 11.64 14.43 2.23
N LEU A 168 12.17 14.49 3.46
CA LEU A 168 11.37 14.29 4.66
C LEU A 168 10.23 15.31 4.81
N ILE A 169 10.41 16.53 4.28
CA ILE A 169 9.35 17.54 4.25
C ILE A 169 8.19 17.08 3.35
N ASP A 170 8.49 16.45 2.22
CA ASP A 170 7.46 15.87 1.35
C ASP A 170 6.70 14.75 2.07
N VAL A 171 7.41 13.90 2.82
CA VAL A 171 6.81 12.84 3.64
C VAL A 171 5.86 13.42 4.69
N VAL A 172 6.30 14.43 5.44
CA VAL A 172 5.45 15.07 6.46
C VAL A 172 4.20 15.68 5.82
N ARG A 173 4.34 16.40 4.70
CA ARG A 173 3.19 16.99 3.98
C ARG A 173 2.22 15.92 3.48
N LEU A 174 2.74 14.82 2.94
CA LEU A 174 1.92 13.70 2.48
C LEU A 174 1.16 13.09 3.67
N TYR A 175 1.83 12.76 4.78
CA TYR A 175 1.18 12.16 5.94
C TYR A 175 0.15 13.09 6.59
N LEU A 176 0.41 14.39 6.65
CA LEU A 176 -0.58 15.35 7.12
C LEU A 176 -1.85 15.34 6.25
N SER A 177 -1.69 15.20 4.94
CA SER A 177 -2.83 15.20 4.01
C SER A 177 -3.58 13.86 3.97
N THR A 178 -2.93 12.73 4.25
CA THR A 178 -3.53 11.38 4.17
C THR A 178 -4.00 10.85 5.52
N ARG A 179 -3.25 11.12 6.59
CA ARG A 179 -3.46 10.53 7.93
C ARG A 179 -3.85 11.56 8.99
N GLY A 180 -3.68 12.84 8.72
CA GLY A 180 -3.95 13.94 9.64
C GLY A 180 -2.84 14.19 10.67
N LEU A 181 -3.01 15.27 11.45
CA LEU A 181 -1.98 15.79 12.36
C LEU A 181 -1.59 14.80 13.47
N LYS A 182 -2.59 14.14 14.08
CA LYS A 182 -2.34 13.20 15.20
C LYS A 182 -1.41 12.07 14.77
N ALA A 183 -1.73 11.38 13.69
CA ALA A 183 -0.91 10.28 13.18
C ALA A 183 0.48 10.73 12.71
N CYS A 184 0.59 11.97 12.22
CA CYS A 184 1.86 12.57 11.85
C CYS A 184 2.75 12.80 13.08
N ILE A 185 2.20 13.33 14.17
CA ILE A 185 2.93 13.53 15.44
C ILE A 185 3.40 12.17 15.99
N GLU A 186 2.52 11.17 16.07
CA GLU A 186 2.84 9.83 16.57
C GLU A 186 3.95 9.13 15.77
N ARG A 187 4.17 9.53 14.51
CA ARG A 187 5.20 8.95 13.63
C ARG A 187 6.56 9.63 13.75
N PHE A 188 6.59 10.95 14.02
CA PHE A 188 7.81 11.77 13.92
C PHE A 188 8.28 12.36 15.24
N VAL A 189 7.52 12.24 16.33
CA VAL A 189 7.85 12.64 17.68
C VAL A 189 7.92 11.43 18.59
#